data_677b4888605c275c27eab5f54dae3801
#
_entry.id   677b4888605c275c27eab5f54dae3801
#
_cell.length_a   1.000
_cell.length_b   1.000
_cell.length_c   1.000
_cell.angle_alpha   90.00
_cell.angle_beta   90.00
_cell.angle_gamma   90.00
#
_symmetry.space_group_name_H-M   'P 1'
#
loop_
_entity.id
_entity.type
_entity.pdbx_description
1 polymer ?
#
loop_
_entity_poly.entity_id
_entity_poly.type
_entity_poly.pdbx_seq_one_letter_code
_entity_poly.pdbx_strand_id
1 'polypeptide(L)'
;LPWWSPPSPTWAGNSKTVTQDVVIDTKIDEDGDGNTVAITSITQDTGSSSTDFITNDNTLVFHGTVDLDDDSTLAVTINGVVYTTANGLVIDAQGNWSVDLTGTVLPDGTYPVVATVTDVAGNSKTVTQDVVIDTKIDEDGDGNTVAITSITQDTGSSSTDFITNDNTLVFHGTVDLDDNSTLAVTINGVVYTTANGLVIDAQGNWSVDLTGTVLPDGTYPVVATVTDVAGNSKTVTQDVVIDTKIDEDGDGNTVAITSITQDTGSSSTDFITNDNTLVFHGTVDLDDNSTFSRHHQRRGL
;
A
#
# COMPACT_ATOMS: atom_id res chain seq x y z
N LEU A 1 -63.44 18.39 -101.73
CA LEU A 1 -62.45 19.26 -101.04
C LEU A 1 -61.77 18.43 -99.96
N PRO A 2 -60.37 18.29 -99.96
CA PRO A 2 -59.70 17.56 -98.95
C PRO A 2 -59.55 18.41 -97.66
N TRP A 3 -59.89 17.83 -96.58
CA TRP A 3 -59.70 18.41 -95.23
C TRP A 3 -58.23 18.43 -94.90
N TRP A 4 -57.71 19.63 -94.75
CA TRP A 4 -56.30 19.79 -94.27
C TRP A 4 -56.35 19.85 -92.72
N SER A 5 -55.78 18.86 -92.06
CA SER A 5 -55.56 18.90 -90.64
C SER A 5 -54.23 19.53 -90.38
N PRO A 6 -54.13 20.55 -89.59
CA PRO A 6 -52.84 21.10 -89.23
C PRO A 6 -52.05 20.09 -88.41
N PRO A 7 -50.71 20.01 -88.58
CA PRO A 7 -49.89 19.11 -87.77
C PRO A 7 -49.99 19.53 -86.31
N SER A 8 -50.25 18.52 -85.47
CA SER A 8 -50.21 18.71 -84.03
C SER A 8 -48.82 19.23 -83.60
N PRO A 9 -48.75 20.23 -82.74
CA PRO A 9 -47.42 20.65 -82.21
C PRO A 9 -46.80 19.51 -81.47
N THR A 10 -45.66 19.04 -81.99
CA THR A 10 -44.80 18.12 -81.28
C THR A 10 -44.13 18.92 -80.14
N TRP A 11 -44.67 18.75 -78.92
CA TRP A 11 -43.97 19.23 -77.74
C TRP A 11 -42.67 18.42 -77.62
N ALA A 12 -41.61 19.06 -77.96
CA ALA A 12 -40.26 18.53 -77.55
C ALA A 12 -40.20 18.65 -76.03
N GLY A 13 -40.55 17.57 -75.38
CA GLY A 13 -40.45 17.50 -73.95
C GLY A 13 -39.00 17.52 -73.53
N ASN A 14 -38.46 18.70 -73.26
CA ASN A 14 -37.19 18.81 -72.57
C ASN A 14 -37.37 18.40 -71.13
N SER A 15 -36.74 17.32 -70.70
CA SER A 15 -36.70 16.89 -69.33
C SER A 15 -35.28 17.08 -68.77
N LYS A 16 -35.18 17.57 -67.56
CA LYS A 16 -33.96 17.59 -66.77
C LYS A 16 -34.17 16.67 -65.59
N THR A 17 -33.34 15.65 -65.50
CA THR A 17 -33.33 14.77 -64.35
C THR A 17 -32.24 15.22 -63.40
N VAL A 18 -32.51 15.34 -62.14
CA VAL A 18 -31.58 15.55 -61.05
C VAL A 18 -31.64 14.30 -60.20
N THR A 19 -30.53 13.66 -59.99
CA THR A 19 -30.37 12.52 -59.09
C THR A 19 -29.51 12.96 -57.92
N GLN A 20 -29.90 12.58 -56.72
CA GLN A 20 -29.13 12.75 -55.51
C GLN A 20 -29.15 11.39 -54.79
N ASP A 21 -27.96 10.89 -54.50
CA ASP A 21 -27.82 9.67 -53.69
C ASP A 21 -28.11 10.04 -52.22
N VAL A 22 -28.93 9.25 -51.57
CA VAL A 22 -29.23 9.32 -50.14
C VAL A 22 -28.66 8.06 -49.52
N VAL A 23 -27.72 8.22 -48.60
CA VAL A 23 -27.20 7.15 -47.76
C VAL A 23 -27.99 7.16 -46.47
N ILE A 24 -28.53 6.02 -46.06
CA ILE A 24 -29.14 5.81 -44.76
C ILE A 24 -28.21 4.91 -43.96
N ASP A 25 -27.60 5.50 -42.95
CA ASP A 25 -26.70 4.84 -42.03
C ASP A 25 -27.31 4.91 -40.62
N THR A 26 -27.48 3.79 -39.96
CA THR A 26 -28.09 3.62 -38.64
C THR A 26 -27.22 2.88 -37.63
N LYS A 27 -25.95 2.68 -37.97
CA LYS A 27 -25.04 1.89 -37.14
C LYS A 27 -23.71 2.62 -36.97
N ILE A 28 -23.09 2.44 -35.82
CA ILE A 28 -21.74 2.91 -35.52
C ILE A 28 -20.68 1.80 -35.73
N ASP A 29 -21.10 0.57 -35.87
CA ASP A 29 -20.29 -0.63 -36.09
C ASP A 29 -20.75 -1.27 -37.39
N GLU A 30 -20.14 -0.84 -38.50
CA GLU A 30 -20.55 -1.20 -39.84
C GLU A 30 -20.17 -2.63 -40.22
N ASP A 31 -19.00 -3.10 -39.78
CA ASP A 31 -18.52 -4.45 -40.06
C ASP A 31 -19.11 -5.49 -39.10
N GLY A 32 -19.71 -5.05 -37.98
CA GLY A 32 -20.40 -5.90 -37.02
C GLY A 32 -19.49 -6.76 -36.16
N ASP A 33 -18.23 -6.38 -36.02
CA ASP A 33 -17.24 -7.14 -35.23
C ASP A 33 -17.35 -6.84 -33.72
N GLY A 34 -18.09 -5.78 -33.33
CA GLY A 34 -18.34 -5.36 -31.96
C GLY A 34 -17.24 -4.48 -31.36
N ASN A 35 -16.20 -4.13 -32.13
CA ASN A 35 -15.07 -3.34 -31.69
C ASN A 35 -15.27 -1.88 -32.04
N THR A 36 -15.93 -1.11 -31.18
CA THR A 36 -16.20 0.29 -31.48
C THR A 36 -15.28 1.24 -30.73
N VAL A 37 -15.29 1.22 -29.40
CA VAL A 37 -14.44 2.06 -28.54
C VAL A 37 -14.24 1.38 -27.18
N ALA A 38 -13.02 1.47 -26.64
CA ALA A 38 -12.71 0.98 -25.31
C ALA A 38 -11.70 1.90 -24.61
N ILE A 39 -11.75 1.94 -23.28
CA ILE A 39 -10.74 2.47 -22.38
C ILE A 39 -10.02 1.26 -21.81
N THR A 40 -8.71 1.13 -22.00
CA THR A 40 -8.00 -0.13 -21.74
C THR A 40 -7.03 -0.04 -20.57
N SER A 41 -6.43 1.11 -20.32
CA SER A 41 -5.45 1.27 -19.25
C SER A 41 -5.12 2.73 -18.96
N ILE A 42 -4.45 2.94 -17.83
CA ILE A 42 -3.73 4.14 -17.48
C ILE A 42 -2.25 3.82 -17.31
N THR A 43 -1.37 4.80 -17.48
CA THR A 43 0.04 4.61 -17.10
C THR A 43 0.15 4.50 -15.58
N GLN A 44 1.03 3.60 -15.11
CA GLN A 44 1.28 3.40 -13.69
C GLN A 44 -0.02 3.14 -12.90
N ASP A 45 -0.83 2.23 -13.38
CA ASP A 45 -1.90 1.64 -12.58
C ASP A 45 -1.24 0.84 -11.45
N THR A 46 -1.14 1.49 -10.27
CA THR A 46 -0.33 1.05 -9.13
C THR A 46 -1.16 0.29 -8.10
N GLY A 47 -0.51 -0.19 -7.05
CA GLY A 47 -1.22 -0.79 -5.94
C GLY A 47 -1.47 -2.29 -6.08
N SER A 48 -2.64 -2.72 -5.63
CA SER A 48 -2.99 -4.14 -5.51
C SER A 48 -3.27 -4.83 -6.85
N SER A 49 -3.64 -4.05 -7.87
CA SER A 49 -3.89 -4.51 -9.24
C SER A 49 -3.33 -3.49 -10.23
N SER A 50 -2.92 -3.96 -11.39
CA SER A 50 -2.46 -3.11 -12.50
C SER A 50 -3.52 -2.93 -13.59
N THR A 51 -4.81 -3.22 -13.27
CA THR A 51 -5.93 -3.18 -14.22
C THR A 51 -7.24 -2.74 -13.58
N ASP A 52 -7.21 -2.21 -12.37
CA ASP A 52 -8.42 -1.76 -11.66
C ASP A 52 -8.68 -0.25 -11.75
N PHE A 53 -7.75 0.49 -12.37
CA PHE A 53 -7.83 1.93 -12.52
C PHE A 53 -7.81 2.70 -11.19
N ILE A 54 -7.18 2.12 -10.17
CA ILE A 54 -6.93 2.75 -8.87
C ILE A 54 -5.43 2.96 -8.73
N THR A 55 -4.97 4.19 -8.54
CA THR A 55 -3.54 4.51 -8.62
C THR A 55 -3.15 5.65 -7.69
N ASN A 56 -1.92 5.61 -7.20
CA ASN A 56 -1.28 6.75 -6.53
C ASN A 56 -0.50 7.68 -7.49
N ASP A 57 -0.48 7.38 -8.79
CA ASP A 57 0.04 8.32 -9.78
C ASP A 57 -1.03 9.33 -10.15
N ASN A 58 -0.73 10.61 -9.97
CA ASN A 58 -1.63 11.72 -10.29
C ASN A 58 -1.25 12.47 -11.57
N THR A 59 -0.37 11.88 -12.40
CA THR A 59 0.13 12.44 -13.66
C THR A 59 0.04 11.40 -14.78
N LEU A 60 -1.19 11.13 -15.24
CA LEU A 60 -1.53 9.95 -16.03
C LEU A 60 -1.48 10.16 -17.53
N VAL A 61 -1.22 9.09 -18.28
CA VAL A 61 -1.62 8.93 -19.68
C VAL A 61 -2.75 7.90 -19.75
N PHE A 62 -3.82 8.26 -20.41
CA PHE A 62 -4.99 7.39 -20.62
C PHE A 62 -4.88 6.72 -21.98
N HIS A 63 -5.24 5.45 -22.05
CA HIS A 63 -5.13 4.62 -23.25
C HIS A 63 -6.42 3.90 -23.55
N GLY A 64 -6.63 3.63 -24.83
CA GLY A 64 -7.73 2.80 -25.28
C GLY A 64 -7.63 2.43 -26.75
N THR A 65 -8.70 1.89 -27.26
CA THR A 65 -8.84 1.51 -28.67
C THR A 65 -10.13 2.15 -29.24
N VAL A 66 -10.11 2.43 -30.53
CA VAL A 66 -11.27 2.89 -31.29
C VAL A 66 -11.21 2.29 -32.68
N ASP A 67 -12.33 1.83 -33.15
CA ASP A 67 -12.54 1.55 -34.56
C ASP A 67 -13.11 2.82 -35.24
N LEU A 68 -12.44 3.32 -36.26
CA LEU A 68 -12.78 4.53 -36.97
C LEU A 68 -13.33 4.20 -38.37
N ASP A 69 -14.31 3.32 -38.40
CA ASP A 69 -15.08 3.09 -39.62
C ASP A 69 -15.84 4.34 -40.03
N ASP A 70 -16.12 4.50 -41.32
CA ASP A 70 -16.98 5.53 -41.90
C ASP A 70 -16.62 6.98 -41.51
N ASP A 71 -15.33 7.33 -41.54
CA ASP A 71 -14.86 8.66 -41.16
C ASP A 71 -15.32 9.09 -39.73
N SER A 72 -15.49 8.13 -38.84
CA SER A 72 -15.87 8.36 -37.46
C SER A 72 -14.85 9.20 -36.72
N THR A 73 -15.28 9.90 -35.69
CA THR A 73 -14.46 10.75 -34.84
C THR A 73 -14.56 10.29 -33.37
N LEU A 74 -13.44 10.34 -32.65
CA LEU A 74 -13.37 10.05 -31.22
C LEU A 74 -13.22 11.34 -30.41
N ALA A 75 -13.99 11.44 -29.34
CA ALA A 75 -13.83 12.44 -28.28
C ALA A 75 -13.69 11.72 -26.93
N VAL A 76 -12.69 12.12 -26.13
CA VAL A 76 -12.46 11.60 -24.78
C VAL A 76 -12.63 12.75 -23.79
N THR A 77 -13.50 12.57 -22.82
CA THR A 77 -13.73 13.55 -21.75
C THR A 77 -13.12 13.04 -20.46
N ILE A 78 -12.21 13.84 -19.85
CA ILE A 78 -11.54 13.55 -18.58
C ILE A 78 -11.63 14.81 -17.73
N ASN A 79 -12.10 14.68 -16.50
CA ASN A 79 -12.24 15.80 -15.56
C ASN A 79 -13.00 17.00 -16.20
N GLY A 80 -14.02 16.73 -17.01
CA GLY A 80 -14.84 17.75 -17.70
C GLY A 80 -14.17 18.41 -18.90
N VAL A 81 -12.94 18.06 -19.24
CA VAL A 81 -12.24 18.54 -20.44
C VAL A 81 -12.40 17.54 -21.57
N VAL A 82 -12.79 18.03 -22.76
CA VAL A 82 -12.96 17.20 -23.95
C VAL A 82 -11.67 17.22 -24.77
N TYR A 83 -11.12 16.06 -25.05
CA TYR A 83 -9.94 15.85 -25.88
C TYR A 83 -10.36 15.26 -27.22
N THR A 84 -9.82 15.84 -28.28
CA THR A 84 -9.99 15.42 -29.67
C THR A 84 -8.61 15.45 -30.36
N THR A 85 -8.53 14.98 -31.59
CA THR A 85 -7.27 15.02 -32.37
C THR A 85 -6.75 16.45 -32.59
N ALA A 86 -7.58 17.46 -32.36
CA ALA A 86 -7.17 18.86 -32.44
C ALA A 86 -6.54 19.40 -31.14
N ASN A 87 -6.71 18.72 -30.00
CA ASN A 87 -6.30 19.24 -28.70
C ASN A 87 -5.80 18.16 -27.69
N GLY A 88 -4.99 17.22 -28.14
CA GLY A 88 -4.28 16.32 -27.23
C GLY A 88 -4.70 14.86 -27.24
N LEU A 89 -5.72 14.47 -27.99
CA LEU A 89 -5.98 13.07 -28.29
C LEU A 89 -5.10 12.65 -29.47
N VAL A 90 -4.34 11.58 -29.29
CA VAL A 90 -3.53 10.94 -30.34
C VAL A 90 -4.16 9.59 -30.67
N ILE A 91 -4.30 9.28 -31.96
CA ILE A 91 -4.81 7.99 -32.45
C ILE A 91 -3.80 7.48 -33.48
N ASP A 92 -3.33 6.24 -33.32
CA ASP A 92 -2.43 5.59 -34.27
C ASP A 92 -3.17 4.89 -35.41
N ALA A 93 -2.41 4.37 -36.38
CA ALA A 93 -2.99 3.69 -37.56
C ALA A 93 -3.67 2.35 -37.23
N GLN A 94 -3.51 1.84 -36.02
CA GLN A 94 -4.13 0.61 -35.53
C GLN A 94 -5.37 0.88 -34.66
N GLY A 95 -5.76 2.18 -34.52
CA GLY A 95 -6.87 2.60 -33.69
C GLY A 95 -6.58 2.68 -32.20
N ASN A 96 -5.30 2.55 -31.78
CA ASN A 96 -4.96 2.81 -30.38
C ASN A 96 -4.96 4.33 -30.14
N TRP A 97 -5.63 4.74 -29.08
CA TRP A 97 -5.66 6.17 -28.72
C TRP A 97 -4.98 6.42 -27.36
N SER A 98 -4.50 7.64 -27.19
CA SER A 98 -3.98 8.13 -25.92
C SER A 98 -4.30 9.61 -25.67
N VAL A 99 -4.44 9.95 -24.39
CA VAL A 99 -4.49 11.33 -23.89
C VAL A 99 -3.44 11.47 -22.80
N ASP A 100 -2.46 12.31 -23.03
CA ASP A 100 -1.33 12.56 -22.12
C ASP A 100 -1.65 13.75 -21.20
N LEU A 101 -1.81 13.47 -19.90
CA LEU A 101 -2.00 14.45 -18.84
C LEU A 101 -0.81 14.52 -17.86
N THR A 102 0.37 14.02 -18.23
CA THR A 102 1.56 14.07 -17.37
C THR A 102 1.97 15.49 -16.97
N GLY A 103 1.56 16.50 -17.72
CA GLY A 103 1.73 17.92 -17.39
C GLY A 103 0.66 18.51 -16.46
N THR A 104 -0.35 17.71 -16.04
CA THR A 104 -1.48 18.14 -15.22
C THR A 104 -1.62 17.24 -14.01
N VAL A 105 -1.43 17.81 -12.83
CA VAL A 105 -1.67 17.07 -11.57
C VAL A 105 -3.18 16.99 -11.32
N LEU A 106 -3.70 15.79 -11.24
CA LEU A 106 -5.08 15.52 -10.84
C LEU A 106 -5.11 15.29 -9.32
N PRO A 107 -5.89 16.04 -8.53
CA PRO A 107 -6.06 15.77 -7.10
C PRO A 107 -6.66 14.40 -6.80
N ASP A 108 -6.55 13.95 -5.55
CA ASP A 108 -7.23 12.72 -5.11
C ASP A 108 -8.73 12.80 -5.39
N GLY A 109 -9.30 11.71 -5.88
CA GLY A 109 -10.70 11.62 -6.24
C GLY A 109 -11.01 10.65 -7.37
N THR A 110 -12.28 10.52 -7.68
CA THR A 110 -12.78 9.65 -8.77
C THR A 110 -13.07 10.49 -10.00
N TYR A 111 -12.50 10.10 -11.12
CA TYR A 111 -12.61 10.77 -12.41
C TYR A 111 -13.26 9.85 -13.44
N PRO A 112 -14.51 10.11 -13.87
CA PRO A 112 -15.08 9.39 -14.99
C PRO A 112 -14.34 9.79 -16.29
N VAL A 113 -13.78 8.80 -16.96
CA VAL A 113 -13.24 8.90 -18.31
C VAL A 113 -14.32 8.44 -19.26
N VAL A 114 -14.74 9.31 -20.16
CA VAL A 114 -15.85 9.06 -21.09
C VAL A 114 -15.30 9.13 -22.51
N ALA A 115 -15.27 8.02 -23.22
CA ALA A 115 -14.88 7.98 -24.63
C ALA A 115 -16.11 7.75 -25.51
N THR A 116 -16.30 8.65 -26.48
CA THR A 116 -17.44 8.61 -27.42
C THR A 116 -16.93 8.66 -28.84
N VAL A 117 -17.23 7.62 -29.63
CA VAL A 117 -17.04 7.59 -31.06
C VAL A 117 -18.35 7.99 -31.73
N THR A 118 -18.27 8.80 -32.81
CA THR A 118 -19.42 9.29 -33.57
C THR A 118 -19.09 9.28 -35.06
N ASP A 119 -19.92 8.65 -35.87
CA ASP A 119 -19.81 8.62 -37.33
C ASP A 119 -20.35 9.91 -38.00
N VAL A 120 -20.25 9.97 -39.32
CA VAL A 120 -20.76 11.13 -40.12
C VAL A 120 -22.26 11.22 -40.15
N ALA A 121 -22.99 10.13 -39.91
CA ALA A 121 -24.46 10.11 -39.88
C ALA A 121 -25.01 10.53 -38.51
N GLY A 122 -24.16 10.57 -37.46
CA GLY A 122 -24.50 10.93 -36.09
C GLY A 122 -24.83 9.73 -35.18
N ASN A 123 -24.60 8.48 -35.66
CA ASN A 123 -24.65 7.35 -34.75
C ASN A 123 -23.45 7.41 -33.77
N SER A 124 -23.63 6.99 -32.54
CA SER A 124 -22.54 7.07 -31.54
C SER A 124 -22.54 5.92 -30.56
N LYS A 125 -21.34 5.61 -30.06
CA LYS A 125 -21.11 4.69 -28.95
C LYS A 125 -20.27 5.38 -27.88
N THR A 126 -20.69 5.22 -26.64
CA THR A 126 -19.98 5.77 -25.47
C THR A 126 -19.62 4.64 -24.51
N VAL A 127 -18.40 4.70 -24.00
CA VAL A 127 -17.92 3.89 -22.85
C VAL A 127 -17.44 4.81 -21.76
N THR A 128 -17.60 4.36 -20.52
CA THR A 128 -17.14 5.10 -19.33
C THR A 128 -16.37 4.16 -18.43
N GLN A 129 -15.24 4.66 -17.91
CA GLN A 129 -14.41 4.00 -16.91
C GLN A 129 -14.07 5.01 -15.82
N ASP A 130 -14.36 4.69 -14.58
CA ASP A 130 -13.90 5.49 -13.45
C ASP A 130 -12.43 5.20 -13.17
N VAL A 131 -11.66 6.28 -12.97
CA VAL A 131 -10.27 6.23 -12.50
C VAL A 131 -10.22 6.87 -11.13
N VAL A 132 -9.66 6.18 -10.16
CA VAL A 132 -9.48 6.66 -8.79
C VAL A 132 -8.02 7.05 -8.60
N ILE A 133 -7.80 8.30 -8.23
CA ILE A 133 -6.50 8.80 -7.83
C ILE A 133 -6.52 8.97 -6.33
N ASP A 134 -5.58 8.30 -5.68
CA ASP A 134 -5.38 8.31 -4.24
C ASP A 134 -3.89 8.34 -3.94
N THR A 135 -3.38 9.46 -3.44
CA THR A 135 -1.96 9.68 -3.18
C THR A 135 -1.61 9.64 -1.69
N LYS A 136 -2.52 9.17 -0.83
CA LYS A 136 -2.37 9.16 0.63
C LYS A 136 -2.67 7.80 1.22
N ILE A 137 -1.94 7.49 2.29
CA ILE A 137 -2.18 6.31 3.14
C ILE A 137 -3.02 6.65 4.38
N ASP A 138 -3.22 7.92 4.67
CA ASP A 138 -3.92 8.47 5.83
C ASP A 138 -4.99 9.43 5.29
N GLU A 139 -6.16 8.87 4.96
CA GLU A 139 -7.24 9.59 4.28
C GLU A 139 -7.95 10.58 5.19
N ASP A 140 -8.12 10.24 6.46
CA ASP A 140 -8.78 11.12 7.42
C ASP A 140 -7.83 12.16 8.04
N GLY A 141 -6.50 11.99 7.84
CA GLY A 141 -5.48 12.95 8.27
C GLY A 141 -5.26 13.00 9.78
N ASP A 142 -5.66 11.94 10.50
CA ASP A 142 -5.51 11.89 11.96
C ASP A 142 -4.10 11.49 12.41
N GLY A 143 -3.27 11.01 11.48
CA GLY A 143 -1.89 10.58 11.70
C GLY A 143 -1.73 9.19 12.29
N ASN A 144 -2.81 8.44 12.48
CA ASN A 144 -2.82 7.09 13.05
C ASN A 144 -2.82 6.04 11.96
N THR A 145 -1.69 5.77 11.34
CA THR A 145 -1.63 4.78 10.25
C THR A 145 -1.23 3.39 10.73
N VAL A 146 -0.05 3.27 11.35
CA VAL A 146 0.48 2.00 11.87
C VAL A 146 1.46 2.26 13.01
N ALA A 147 1.40 1.43 14.07
CA ALA A 147 2.32 1.49 15.20
C ALA A 147 2.66 0.09 15.73
N ILE A 148 3.87 -0.07 16.28
CA ILE A 148 4.27 -1.18 17.12
C ILE A 148 4.22 -0.67 18.55
N THR A 149 3.41 -1.27 19.42
CA THR A 149 3.09 -0.67 20.72
C THR A 149 3.69 -1.42 21.91
N SER A 150 3.85 -2.73 21.82
CA SER A 150 4.37 -3.54 22.92
C SER A 150 4.74 -4.95 22.49
N ILE A 151 5.48 -5.61 23.38
CA ILE A 151 5.68 -7.07 23.39
C ILE A 151 5.13 -7.65 24.68
N THR A 152 4.76 -8.93 24.68
CA THR A 152 4.43 -9.62 25.93
C THR A 152 5.67 -9.75 26.79
N GLN A 153 5.50 -9.55 28.10
CA GLN A 153 6.58 -9.69 29.08
C GLN A 153 7.82 -8.84 28.73
N ASP A 154 7.58 -7.58 28.40
CA ASP A 154 8.66 -6.58 28.34
C ASP A 154 9.21 -6.44 29.76
N THR A 155 10.34 -7.08 30.01
CA THR A 155 10.91 -7.28 31.36
C THR A 155 12.09 -6.36 31.59
N GLY A 156 12.70 -6.44 32.75
CA GLY A 156 13.89 -5.64 33.05
C GLY A 156 13.60 -4.33 33.77
N SER A 157 14.32 -3.27 33.45
CA SER A 157 14.24 -1.97 34.11
C SER A 157 13.03 -1.13 33.66
N SER A 158 12.50 -1.40 32.50
CA SER A 158 11.33 -0.76 31.91
C SER A 158 10.40 -1.83 31.35
N SER A 159 9.12 -1.52 31.24
CA SER A 159 8.11 -2.37 30.57
C SER A 159 7.65 -1.80 29.24
N THR A 160 8.45 -0.90 28.65
CA THR A 160 8.12 -0.18 27.39
C THR A 160 9.35 0.14 26.55
N ASP A 161 10.50 -0.49 26.84
CA ASP A 161 11.74 -0.24 26.11
C ASP A 161 12.09 -1.33 25.09
N PHE A 162 11.23 -2.36 25.01
CA PHE A 162 11.41 -3.50 24.10
C PHE A 162 12.71 -4.29 24.36
N ILE A 163 13.20 -4.27 25.59
CA ILE A 163 14.32 -5.08 26.05
C ILE A 163 13.81 -6.11 27.04
N THR A 164 13.97 -7.40 26.73
CA THR A 164 13.35 -8.47 27.52
C THR A 164 14.21 -9.70 27.65
N ASN A 165 14.07 -10.42 28.77
CA ASN A 165 14.60 -11.76 28.93
C ASN A 165 13.61 -12.87 28.52
N ASP A 166 12.42 -12.51 28.03
CA ASP A 166 11.48 -13.47 27.43
C ASP A 166 11.84 -13.65 25.96
N ASN A 167 12.08 -14.90 25.57
CA ASN A 167 12.41 -15.25 24.18
C ASN A 167 11.28 -15.95 23.43
N THR A 168 10.04 -15.89 23.96
CA THR A 168 8.82 -16.46 23.39
C THR A 168 7.70 -15.43 23.36
N LEU A 169 7.80 -14.47 22.43
CA LEU A 169 7.06 -13.22 22.45
C LEU A 169 5.75 -13.25 21.66
N VAL A 170 4.79 -12.42 22.08
CA VAL A 170 3.72 -11.92 21.23
C VAL A 170 3.98 -10.43 20.98
N PHE A 171 3.94 -10.01 19.73
CA PHE A 171 4.11 -8.65 19.29
C PHE A 171 2.74 -8.00 19.11
N HIS A 172 2.61 -6.75 19.50
CA HIS A 172 1.35 -6.01 19.44
C HIS A 172 1.55 -4.63 18.82
N GLY A 173 0.48 -4.15 18.19
CA GLY A 173 0.44 -2.80 17.66
C GLY A 173 -0.96 -2.38 17.26
N THR A 174 -1.02 -1.26 16.57
CA THR A 174 -2.26 -0.71 16.00
C THR A 174 -2.07 -0.45 14.51
N VAL A 175 -3.14 -0.52 13.75
CA VAL A 175 -3.21 -0.14 12.35
C VAL A 175 -4.56 0.47 12.07
N ASP A 176 -4.56 1.52 11.29
CA ASP A 176 -5.76 2.03 10.64
C ASP A 176 -5.86 1.39 9.26
N LEU A 177 -6.98 0.74 8.98
CA LEU A 177 -7.22 0.03 7.72
C LEU A 177 -8.26 0.77 6.89
N ASP A 178 -8.01 2.07 6.67
CA ASP A 178 -8.77 2.83 5.69
C ASP A 178 -8.55 2.27 4.27
N ASP A 179 -9.51 2.48 3.38
CA ASP A 179 -9.43 2.18 1.96
C ASP A 179 -9.00 0.75 1.59
N ASN A 180 -9.50 -0.24 2.34
CA ASN A 180 -9.12 -1.65 2.15
C ASN A 180 -7.62 -1.91 2.24
N SER A 181 -6.92 -1.12 3.04
CA SER A 181 -5.50 -1.29 3.32
C SER A 181 -5.16 -2.67 3.88
N THR A 182 -3.94 -3.09 3.68
CA THR A 182 -3.41 -4.35 4.19
C THR A 182 -2.19 -4.11 5.06
N LEU A 183 -2.04 -4.90 6.13
CA LEU A 183 -0.87 -4.87 7.01
C LEU A 183 -0.01 -6.10 6.80
N ALA A 184 1.31 -5.87 6.69
CA ALA A 184 2.33 -6.91 6.78
C ALA A 184 3.31 -6.57 7.91
N VAL A 185 3.64 -7.56 8.75
CA VAL A 185 4.62 -7.42 9.83
C VAL A 185 5.77 -8.38 9.58
N THR A 186 6.99 -7.85 9.52
CA THR A 186 8.22 -8.66 9.34
C THR A 186 8.97 -8.74 10.65
N ILE A 187 9.22 -9.96 11.13
CA ILE A 187 9.98 -10.26 12.35
C ILE A 187 11.01 -11.33 12.01
N ASN A 188 12.26 -11.08 12.33
CA ASN A 188 13.37 -12.02 12.03
C ASN A 188 13.37 -12.53 10.57
N GLY A 189 13.06 -11.65 9.61
CA GLY A 189 13.03 -11.97 8.18
C GLY A 189 11.78 -12.75 7.71
N VAL A 190 10.85 -13.08 8.61
CA VAL A 190 9.58 -13.74 8.28
C VAL A 190 8.49 -12.69 8.17
N VAL A 191 7.72 -12.71 7.07
CA VAL A 191 6.59 -11.81 6.84
C VAL A 191 5.30 -12.46 7.33
N TYR A 192 4.60 -11.78 8.22
CA TYR A 192 3.29 -12.17 8.76
C TYR A 192 2.20 -11.30 8.18
N THR A 193 1.16 -11.94 7.68
CA THR A 193 -0.06 -11.33 7.14
C THR A 193 -1.27 -12.03 7.76
N THR A 194 -2.47 -11.55 7.51
CA THR A 194 -3.70 -12.19 7.98
C THR A 194 -3.89 -13.62 7.47
N ALA A 195 -3.14 -14.02 6.43
CA ALA A 195 -3.13 -15.38 5.91
C ALA A 195 -2.20 -16.32 6.68
N ASN A 196 -1.24 -15.82 7.47
CA ASN A 196 -0.19 -16.65 8.08
C ASN A 196 0.26 -16.18 9.48
N GLY A 197 -0.65 -15.78 10.34
CA GLY A 197 -0.36 -15.57 11.75
C GLY A 197 -0.44 -14.13 12.27
N LEU A 198 -0.69 -13.14 11.42
CA LEU A 198 -1.11 -11.81 11.85
C LEU A 198 -2.61 -11.83 12.16
N VAL A 199 -2.98 -11.39 13.33
CA VAL A 199 -4.38 -11.20 13.74
C VAL A 199 -4.65 -9.71 13.91
N ILE A 200 -5.76 -9.22 13.35
CA ILE A 200 -6.21 -7.83 13.49
C ILE A 200 -7.65 -7.84 13.97
N ASP A 201 -7.94 -7.11 15.04
CA ASP A 201 -9.31 -6.99 15.57
C ASP A 201 -10.09 -5.85 14.89
N ALA A 202 -11.38 -5.72 15.24
CA ALA A 202 -12.27 -4.70 14.67
C ALA A 202 -11.91 -3.25 15.07
N GLN A 203 -11.00 -3.06 16.03
CA GLN A 203 -10.51 -1.77 16.48
C GLN A 203 -9.14 -1.43 15.90
N GLY A 204 -8.62 -2.29 14.99
CA GLY A 204 -7.32 -2.09 14.40
C GLY A 204 -6.14 -2.52 15.27
N ASN A 205 -6.38 -3.19 16.42
CA ASN A 205 -5.28 -3.76 17.17
C ASN A 205 -4.78 -5.02 16.48
N TRP A 206 -3.48 -5.12 16.29
CA TRP A 206 -2.88 -6.29 15.67
C TRP A 206 -1.95 -7.04 16.63
N SER A 207 -1.79 -8.35 16.38
CA SER A 207 -0.82 -9.18 17.08
C SER A 207 -0.20 -10.25 16.17
N VAL A 208 1.05 -10.61 16.49
CA VAL A 208 1.77 -11.76 15.94
C VAL A 208 2.28 -12.59 17.11
N ASP A 209 1.79 -13.84 17.24
CA ASP A 209 2.12 -14.76 18.31
C ASP A 209 3.29 -15.67 17.90
N LEU A 210 4.45 -15.48 18.53
CA LEU A 210 5.65 -16.30 18.36
C LEU A 210 5.97 -17.14 19.59
N THR A 211 5.01 -17.36 20.51
CA THR A 211 5.24 -18.17 21.73
C THR A 211 5.69 -19.61 21.44
N GLY A 212 5.42 -20.12 20.23
CA GLY A 212 5.91 -21.41 19.73
C GLY A 212 7.32 -21.39 19.14
N THR A 213 7.98 -20.20 19.06
CA THR A 213 9.28 -20.02 18.44
C THR A 213 10.21 -19.35 19.42
N VAL A 214 11.29 -20.04 19.79
CA VAL A 214 12.34 -19.47 20.63
C VAL A 214 13.23 -18.58 19.76
N LEU A 215 13.32 -17.30 20.10
CA LEU A 215 14.25 -16.35 19.50
C LEU A 215 15.54 -16.33 20.35
N PRO A 216 16.73 -16.59 19.80
CA PRO A 216 17.99 -16.44 20.51
C PRO A 216 18.24 -15.00 21.00
N ASP A 217 19.21 -14.85 21.93
CA ASP A 217 19.67 -13.51 22.32
C ASP A 217 20.13 -12.71 21.11
N GLY A 218 19.73 -11.45 21.04
CA GLY A 218 20.04 -10.57 19.93
C GLY A 218 19.03 -9.45 19.72
N THR A 219 19.29 -8.62 18.72
CA THR A 219 18.40 -7.53 18.33
C THR A 219 17.63 -7.92 17.08
N TYR A 220 16.31 -7.77 17.14
CA TYR A 220 15.38 -8.12 16.07
C TYR A 220 14.59 -6.89 15.63
N PRO A 221 14.81 -6.37 14.42
CA PRO A 221 13.95 -5.33 13.87
C PRO A 221 12.57 -5.92 13.58
N VAL A 222 11.55 -5.33 14.15
CA VAL A 222 10.14 -5.55 13.83
C VAL A 222 9.73 -4.45 12.89
N VAL A 223 9.29 -4.82 11.68
CA VAL A 223 8.92 -3.87 10.62
C VAL A 223 7.45 -4.09 10.29
N ALA A 224 6.61 -3.09 10.55
CA ALA A 224 5.20 -3.12 10.20
C ALA A 224 4.93 -2.14 9.06
N THR A 225 4.34 -2.64 7.96
CA THR A 225 4.02 -1.86 6.76
C THR A 225 2.55 -2.02 6.45
N VAL A 226 1.82 -0.90 6.42
CA VAL A 226 0.46 -0.81 5.89
C VAL A 226 0.54 -0.31 4.46
N THR A 227 -0.29 -0.87 3.58
CA THR A 227 -0.37 -0.51 2.16
C THR A 227 -1.84 -0.52 1.74
N ASP A 228 -2.30 0.55 1.08
CA ASP A 228 -3.64 0.67 0.54
C ASP A 228 -3.80 0.04 -0.86
N VAL A 229 -4.99 0.12 -1.43
CA VAL A 229 -5.27 -0.42 -2.77
C VAL A 229 -4.58 0.35 -3.89
N ALA A 230 -4.32 1.64 -3.71
CA ALA A 230 -3.65 2.51 -4.68
C ALA A 230 -2.11 2.36 -4.66
N GLY A 231 -1.56 1.73 -3.61
CA GLY A 231 -0.12 1.47 -3.45
C GLY A 231 0.60 2.49 -2.58
N ASN A 232 -0.11 3.40 -1.89
CA ASN A 232 0.51 4.22 -0.87
C ASN A 232 0.87 3.34 0.33
N SER A 233 1.96 3.64 1.01
CA SER A 233 2.39 2.82 2.13
C SER A 233 3.05 3.63 3.24
N LYS A 234 2.90 3.11 4.47
CA LYS A 234 3.59 3.61 5.66
C LYS A 234 4.28 2.45 6.36
N THR A 235 5.54 2.66 6.71
CA THR A 235 6.34 1.68 7.44
C THR A 235 6.82 2.26 8.76
N VAL A 236 6.73 1.46 9.81
CA VAL A 236 7.35 1.72 11.13
C VAL A 236 8.27 0.58 11.49
N THR A 237 9.33 0.88 12.22
CA THR A 237 10.31 -0.10 12.68
C THR A 237 10.57 0.11 14.16
N GLN A 238 10.62 -1.00 14.92
CA GLN A 238 10.98 -1.05 16.33
C GLN A 238 11.95 -2.21 16.54
N ASP A 239 13.10 -1.92 17.11
CA ASP A 239 14.03 -2.96 17.53
C ASP A 239 13.55 -3.58 18.84
N VAL A 240 13.60 -4.93 18.92
CA VAL A 240 13.38 -5.71 20.11
C VAL A 240 14.68 -6.40 20.48
N VAL A 241 15.13 -6.23 21.71
CA VAL A 241 16.33 -6.86 22.22
C VAL A 241 15.93 -8.02 23.14
N ILE A 242 16.41 -9.20 22.82
CA ILE A 242 16.27 -10.40 23.66
C ILE A 242 17.62 -10.67 24.30
N ASP A 243 17.62 -10.68 25.61
CA ASP A 243 18.78 -10.93 26.45
C ASP A 243 18.37 -11.83 27.61
N THR A 244 18.69 -13.11 27.53
CA THR A 244 18.31 -14.14 28.51
C THR A 244 19.43 -14.43 29.50
N LYS A 245 20.57 -13.72 29.42
CA LYS A 245 21.76 -14.00 30.21
C LYS A 245 22.14 -12.79 31.06
N ILE A 246 22.75 -13.10 32.20
CA ILE A 246 23.40 -12.12 33.08
C ILE A 246 24.92 -12.17 32.91
N ASP A 247 25.46 -13.19 32.27
CA ASP A 247 26.87 -13.46 32.04
C ASP A 247 27.06 -13.63 30.53
N GLU A 248 27.30 -12.50 29.85
CA GLU A 248 27.36 -12.42 28.38
C GLU A 248 28.63 -13.06 27.81
N ASP A 249 29.75 -12.89 28.51
CA ASP A 249 31.02 -13.43 28.03
C ASP A 249 31.26 -14.91 28.44
N GLY A 250 30.37 -15.41 29.34
CA GLY A 250 30.38 -16.82 29.74
C GLY A 250 31.57 -17.20 30.64
N ASP A 251 32.21 -16.22 31.26
CA ASP A 251 33.39 -16.47 32.13
C ASP A 251 33.02 -16.96 33.54
N GLY A 252 31.71 -16.91 33.89
CA GLY A 252 31.14 -17.35 35.16
C GLY A 252 31.31 -16.36 36.30
N ASN A 253 31.81 -15.16 36.04
CA ASN A 253 32.09 -14.13 37.04
C ASN A 253 30.94 -13.08 37.08
N THR A 254 29.83 -13.40 37.64
CA THR A 254 28.71 -12.44 37.73
C THR A 254 28.75 -11.56 38.98
N VAL A 255 28.67 -12.19 40.15
CA VAL A 255 28.74 -11.51 41.43
C VAL A 255 29.32 -12.45 42.51
N ALA A 256 30.22 -11.94 43.33
CA ALA A 256 30.74 -12.69 44.45
C ALA A 256 30.97 -11.80 45.67
N ILE A 257 30.70 -12.34 46.85
CA ILE A 257 31.20 -11.77 48.11
C ILE A 257 32.52 -12.47 48.43
N THR A 258 33.61 -11.75 48.43
CA THR A 258 34.96 -12.32 48.49
C THR A 258 35.55 -12.29 49.87
N SER A 259 35.23 -11.30 50.69
CA SER A 259 35.75 -11.21 52.04
C SER A 259 34.94 -10.26 52.93
N ILE A 260 35.20 -10.32 54.21
CA ILE A 260 34.78 -9.32 55.20
C ILE A 260 36.05 -8.73 55.85
N THR A 261 35.97 -7.45 56.31
CA THR A 261 37.06 -6.91 57.12
C THR A 261 37.14 -7.63 58.45
N GLN A 262 38.34 -7.93 58.88
CA GLN A 262 38.62 -8.62 60.13
C GLN A 262 37.85 -9.94 60.28
N ASP A 263 37.94 -10.79 59.27
CA ASP A 263 37.52 -12.17 59.40
C ASP A 263 38.44 -12.86 60.39
N THR A 264 37.94 -12.97 61.64
CA THR A 264 38.67 -13.42 62.77
C THR A 264 38.28 -14.83 63.17
N GLY A 265 39.08 -15.48 63.97
CA GLY A 265 38.82 -16.84 64.41
C GLY A 265 39.82 -17.85 63.91
N SER A 266 39.36 -19.08 63.63
CA SER A 266 40.22 -20.17 63.19
C SER A 266 40.58 -20.11 61.70
N SER A 267 39.81 -19.38 60.92
CA SER A 267 40.00 -19.13 59.47
C SER A 267 39.80 -17.65 59.19
N SER A 268 40.48 -17.13 58.17
CA SER A 268 40.32 -15.76 57.68
C SER A 268 39.47 -15.71 56.39
N THR A 269 38.76 -16.82 56.07
CA THR A 269 37.98 -16.95 54.85
C THR A 269 36.65 -17.70 55.04
N ASP A 270 36.24 -17.92 56.31
CA ASP A 270 35.00 -18.65 56.64
C ASP A 270 33.82 -17.75 56.98
N PHE A 271 34.04 -16.43 56.91
CA PHE A 271 33.01 -15.41 57.22
C PHE A 271 32.46 -15.48 58.64
N ILE A 272 33.25 -16.12 59.58
CA ILE A 272 32.89 -16.20 61.00
C ILE A 272 33.82 -15.24 61.75
N THR A 273 33.27 -14.22 62.37
CA THR A 273 34.06 -13.16 63.03
C THR A 273 33.40 -12.71 64.31
N ASN A 274 34.22 -12.23 65.24
CA ASN A 274 33.77 -11.49 66.42
C ASN A 274 33.75 -9.98 66.21
N ASP A 275 34.10 -9.47 65.04
CA ASP A 275 33.97 -8.08 64.70
C ASP A 275 32.52 -7.76 64.37
N ASN A 276 31.96 -6.72 64.99
CA ASN A 276 30.61 -6.27 64.76
C ASN A 276 30.53 -4.98 63.93
N THR A 277 31.66 -4.57 63.33
CA THR A 277 31.81 -3.37 62.47
C THR A 277 32.30 -3.75 61.10
N LEU A 278 31.56 -4.57 60.36
CA LEU A 278 31.98 -5.22 59.14
C LEU A 278 31.92 -4.36 57.90
N VAL A 279 32.93 -4.48 57.05
CA VAL A 279 32.86 -4.07 55.66
C VAL A 279 32.87 -5.34 54.81
N PHE A 280 31.94 -5.48 53.90
CA PHE A 280 31.88 -6.55 52.93
C PHE A 280 32.58 -6.14 51.66
N HIS A 281 33.39 -7.02 51.13
CA HIS A 281 34.09 -6.87 49.86
C HIS A 281 33.55 -7.90 48.90
N GLY A 282 33.49 -7.53 47.63
CA GLY A 282 33.01 -8.39 46.58
C GLY A 282 33.45 -7.91 45.21
N THR A 283 33.23 -8.73 44.26
CA THR A 283 33.36 -8.42 42.85
C THR A 283 32.00 -8.47 42.18
N VAL A 284 31.83 -7.68 41.18
CA VAL A 284 30.68 -7.71 40.30
C VAL A 284 31.17 -7.47 38.89
N ASP A 285 30.74 -8.27 37.97
CA ASP A 285 30.85 -8.03 36.56
C ASP A 285 29.57 -7.35 36.08
N LEU A 286 29.69 -6.19 35.47
CA LEU A 286 28.58 -5.37 35.04
C LEU A 286 28.55 -5.31 33.51
N ASP A 287 28.30 -6.44 32.91
CA ASP A 287 28.01 -6.52 31.49
C ASP A 287 26.65 -5.90 31.20
N ASP A 288 26.46 -5.39 30.02
CA ASP A 288 25.14 -4.94 29.47
C ASP A 288 24.33 -3.98 30.34
N ASN A 289 24.98 -2.99 30.95
CA ASN A 289 24.29 -2.03 31.83
C ASN A 289 23.58 -2.69 33.04
N SER A 290 24.04 -3.86 33.48
CA SER A 290 23.55 -4.53 34.68
C SER A 290 23.62 -3.61 35.88
N THR A 291 22.70 -3.77 36.82
CA THR A 291 22.71 -3.00 38.06
C THR A 291 22.95 -3.89 39.25
N PHE A 292 23.81 -3.44 40.14
CA PHE A 292 24.13 -4.12 41.38
C PHE A 292 23.33 -3.50 42.54
N SER A 293 22.55 -4.34 43.25
CA SER A 293 21.93 -3.93 44.51
C SER A 293 22.35 -4.85 45.66
N ARG A 294 22.64 -4.27 46.84
CA ARG A 294 22.99 -5.02 48.02
C ARG A 294 21.88 -5.02 49.05
N HIS A 295 21.53 -6.20 49.60
CA HIS A 295 20.60 -6.33 50.70
C HIS A 295 21.28 -6.99 51.90
N HIS A 296 21.18 -6.34 53.07
CA HIS A 296 21.76 -6.85 54.32
C HIS A 296 20.64 -7.32 55.24
N GLN A 297 20.53 -8.60 55.52
CA GLN A 297 19.64 -9.12 56.55
C GLN A 297 20.36 -9.45 57.84
N ARG A 298 19.97 -8.83 58.94
CA ARG A 298 20.34 -9.31 60.29
C ARG A 298 19.39 -10.41 60.67
N ARG A 299 19.89 -11.68 60.79
CA ARG A 299 19.17 -12.70 61.55
C ARG A 299 19.49 -12.46 63.02
N GLY A 300 18.49 -12.12 63.84
CA GLY A 300 18.59 -12.16 65.29
C GLY A 300 18.79 -13.58 65.73
N LEU A 301 19.80 -13.86 66.54
CA LEU A 301 19.96 -15.08 67.29
C LEU A 301 18.93 -15.18 68.39
#